data_06d83e5f28056ea3c766584352267d64
#
_entry.id   06d83e5f28056ea3c766584352267d64
#
_cell.length_a   1.000
_cell.length_b   1.000
_cell.length_c   1.000
_cell.angle_alpha   90.00
_cell.angle_beta   90.00
_cell.angle_gamma   90.00
#
_symmetry.space_group_name_H-M   'P 1'
#
loop_
_entity.id
_entity.type
_entity.pdbx_description
1 polymer ?
#
loop_
_entity_poly.entity_id
_entity_poly.type
_entity_poly.pdbx_seq_one_letter_code
_entity_poly.pdbx_strand_id
1 'polypeptide(L)'
;MTTRSAVFPAYPRQQVRFRTRIGNWLLGANAALVFGFLYLPVLILIIFSFNNTRSVAVFTGFSTEWYLSLAENAELLDAARNSLLVGLITTIVATLIGTLTALAMERYRFKLRTTFDANLYLPIVIPEIVMGISLLLFYNQALFPFLQDVFGIRATTGLHTITISHIAFDIPFVYVIVRARLADFDRTLEEAAADLGADEWQTFKRVTLPLLMPGIIGGALMAFTLSLDDYLITVFTKGIREQTMPLYIYSLVRRGVTPEINALSTALLLGSIGLVGLSLSAQNGGPVYTKGMSMGAGVGLGLFGLFSLVGLFVSGAVEPAGLIVRLILLAGLVWAWRSFRGYREDLVDANRAGKILAWITVFISAVAAFLSAALLFI
;
A
#
# COMPACT_ATOMS: atom_id res chain seq x y z
N MET A 1 -66.69 -9.55 7.74
CA MET A 1 -65.60 -8.94 6.93
C MET A 1 -64.47 -9.94 6.79
N THR A 2 -64.43 -10.68 5.69
CA THR A 2 -63.45 -11.72 5.39
C THR A 2 -62.29 -11.09 4.62
N THR A 3 -61.12 -10.99 5.27
CA THR A 3 -59.87 -10.52 4.64
C THR A 3 -59.38 -11.54 3.62
N ARG A 4 -59.48 -11.26 2.35
CA ARG A 4 -58.83 -12.02 1.26
C ARG A 4 -57.34 -11.74 1.34
N SER A 5 -56.55 -12.73 1.79
CA SER A 5 -55.10 -12.75 1.60
C SER A 5 -54.78 -12.84 0.12
N ALA A 6 -54.10 -11.84 -0.41
CA ALA A 6 -53.58 -11.89 -1.78
C ALA A 6 -52.49 -12.94 -1.88
N VAL A 7 -52.76 -14.02 -2.59
CA VAL A 7 -51.78 -15.07 -2.93
C VAL A 7 -50.94 -14.52 -4.06
N PHE A 8 -49.73 -14.09 -3.78
CA PHE A 8 -48.73 -13.76 -4.83
C PHE A 8 -48.31 -15.05 -5.53
N PRO A 9 -48.30 -15.06 -6.88
CA PRO A 9 -47.86 -16.24 -7.62
C PRO A 9 -46.36 -16.53 -7.31
N ALA A 10 -46.07 -17.75 -6.86
CA ALA A 10 -44.71 -18.21 -6.63
C ALA A 10 -43.94 -18.24 -7.96
N TYR A 11 -42.97 -17.34 -8.12
CA TYR A 11 -42.05 -17.37 -9.26
C TYR A 11 -41.28 -18.70 -9.27
N PRO A 12 -41.12 -19.37 -10.42
CA PRO A 12 -40.45 -20.67 -10.53
C PRO A 12 -38.95 -20.50 -10.18
N ARG A 13 -38.56 -20.95 -9.01
CA ARG A 13 -37.20 -20.88 -8.44
C ARG A 13 -36.09 -21.47 -9.34
N GLN A 14 -36.41 -22.30 -10.32
CA GLN A 14 -35.43 -22.97 -11.18
C GLN A 14 -34.87 -22.05 -12.29
N GLN A 15 -35.68 -21.17 -12.89
CA GLN A 15 -35.21 -20.25 -13.94
C GLN A 15 -34.26 -19.15 -13.40
N VAL A 16 -34.46 -18.74 -12.16
CA VAL A 16 -33.59 -17.75 -11.51
C VAL A 16 -32.19 -18.35 -11.24
N ARG A 17 -32.09 -19.65 -10.90
CA ARG A 17 -30.80 -20.32 -10.63
C ARG A 17 -29.93 -20.51 -11.86
N PHE A 18 -30.51 -20.72 -13.05
CA PHE A 18 -29.72 -20.91 -14.27
C PHE A 18 -29.18 -19.58 -14.78
N ARG A 19 -30.01 -18.55 -14.79
CA ARG A 19 -29.60 -17.16 -15.17
C ARG A 19 -28.51 -16.59 -14.25
N THR A 20 -28.60 -16.83 -12.96
CA THR A 20 -27.58 -16.40 -11.99
C THR A 20 -26.27 -17.16 -12.14
N ARG A 21 -26.29 -18.45 -12.51
CA ARG A 21 -25.07 -19.23 -12.79
C ARG A 21 -24.32 -18.70 -14.00
N ILE A 22 -25.00 -18.45 -15.13
CA ILE A 22 -24.39 -17.90 -16.33
C ILE A 22 -23.89 -16.48 -16.07
N GLY A 23 -24.67 -15.63 -15.39
CA GLY A 23 -24.24 -14.30 -14.98
C GLY A 23 -22.97 -14.31 -14.11
N ASN A 24 -22.91 -15.21 -13.14
CA ASN A 24 -21.73 -15.36 -12.28
C ASN A 24 -20.50 -15.88 -13.05
N TRP A 25 -20.69 -16.76 -14.04
CA TRP A 25 -19.61 -17.22 -14.91
C TRP A 25 -19.09 -16.11 -15.82
N LEU A 26 -19.98 -15.33 -16.41
CA LEU A 26 -19.61 -14.18 -17.26
C LEU A 26 -18.89 -13.11 -16.44
N LEU A 27 -19.38 -12.80 -15.23
CA LEU A 27 -18.71 -11.88 -14.31
C LEU A 27 -17.35 -12.41 -13.87
N GLY A 28 -17.24 -13.70 -13.56
CA GLY A 28 -15.99 -14.35 -13.22
C GLY A 28 -14.98 -14.33 -14.38
N ALA A 29 -15.42 -14.65 -15.58
CA ALA A 29 -14.57 -14.60 -16.78
C ALA A 29 -14.10 -13.17 -17.09
N ASN A 30 -15.01 -12.19 -17.00
CA ASN A 30 -14.65 -10.78 -17.19
C ASN A 30 -13.65 -10.32 -16.13
N ALA A 31 -13.88 -10.65 -14.86
CA ALA A 31 -12.94 -10.34 -13.78
C ALA A 31 -11.57 -10.98 -14.04
N ALA A 32 -11.52 -12.27 -14.39
CA ALA A 32 -10.28 -12.96 -14.70
C ALA A 32 -9.53 -12.33 -15.89
N LEU A 33 -10.26 -11.89 -16.92
CA LEU A 33 -9.71 -11.20 -18.09
C LEU A 33 -9.12 -9.83 -17.71
N VAL A 34 -9.87 -9.04 -16.94
CA VAL A 34 -9.40 -7.72 -16.47
C VAL A 34 -8.18 -7.87 -15.56
N PHE A 35 -8.22 -8.76 -14.58
CA PHE A 35 -7.07 -8.99 -13.69
C PHE A 35 -5.88 -9.58 -14.46
N GLY A 36 -6.11 -10.53 -15.37
CA GLY A 36 -5.05 -11.05 -16.24
C GLY A 36 -4.39 -9.95 -17.06
N PHE A 37 -5.16 -9.08 -17.68
CA PHE A 37 -4.65 -7.94 -18.45
C PHE A 37 -3.85 -6.96 -17.59
N LEU A 38 -4.30 -6.67 -16.36
CA LEU A 38 -3.62 -5.76 -15.45
C LEU A 38 -2.34 -6.36 -14.87
N TYR A 39 -2.35 -7.65 -14.50
CA TYR A 39 -1.21 -8.27 -13.82
C TYR A 39 -0.20 -8.91 -14.77
N LEU A 40 -0.57 -9.23 -16.02
CA LEU A 40 0.36 -9.81 -16.99
C LEU A 40 1.62 -8.97 -17.23
N PRO A 41 1.53 -7.63 -17.44
CA PRO A 41 2.71 -6.79 -17.56
C PRO A 41 3.59 -6.82 -16.29
N VAL A 42 2.98 -6.87 -15.11
CA VAL A 42 3.70 -6.95 -13.83
C VAL A 42 4.44 -8.29 -13.70
N LEU A 43 3.82 -9.40 -14.11
CA LEU A 43 4.48 -10.71 -14.13
C LEU A 43 5.64 -10.74 -15.12
N ILE A 44 5.48 -10.14 -16.30
CA ILE A 44 6.56 -10.02 -17.28
C ILE A 44 7.72 -9.21 -16.68
N LEU A 45 7.45 -8.07 -16.05
CA LEU A 45 8.45 -7.26 -15.37
C LEU A 45 9.21 -8.07 -14.31
N ILE A 46 8.51 -8.85 -13.47
CA ILE A 46 9.10 -9.72 -12.45
C ILE A 46 10.01 -10.77 -13.12
N ILE A 47 9.58 -11.42 -14.20
CA ILE A 47 10.38 -12.42 -14.90
C ILE A 47 11.64 -11.77 -15.47
N PHE A 48 11.51 -10.63 -16.13
CA PHE A 48 12.64 -9.92 -16.74
C PHE A 48 13.58 -9.24 -15.73
N SER A 49 13.17 -9.10 -14.46
CA SER A 49 14.06 -8.65 -13.38
C SER A 49 15.19 -9.65 -13.09
N PHE A 50 15.02 -10.91 -13.48
CA PHE A 50 16.01 -11.97 -13.35
C PHE A 50 16.75 -12.27 -14.67
N ASN A 51 16.61 -11.44 -15.70
CA ASN A 51 17.28 -11.68 -16.97
C ASN A 51 18.79 -11.44 -16.86
N ASN A 52 19.59 -12.32 -17.46
CA ASN A 52 21.06 -12.26 -17.41
C ASN A 52 21.66 -11.12 -18.27
N THR A 53 20.91 -10.61 -19.24
CA THR A 53 21.36 -9.52 -20.12
C THR A 53 20.58 -8.24 -19.89
N ARG A 54 21.15 -7.10 -20.33
CA ARG A 54 20.45 -5.80 -20.30
C ARG A 54 19.24 -5.69 -21.21
N SER A 55 18.96 -6.73 -22.01
CA SER A 55 17.78 -6.75 -22.87
C SER A 55 16.50 -6.99 -22.07
N VAL A 56 15.48 -6.19 -22.32
CA VAL A 56 14.12 -6.38 -21.81
C VAL A 56 13.18 -7.03 -22.85
N ALA A 57 13.70 -7.37 -24.03
CA ALA A 57 12.93 -7.95 -25.12
C ALA A 57 13.10 -9.47 -25.22
N VAL A 58 14.27 -10.01 -24.82
CA VAL A 58 14.59 -11.44 -24.92
C VAL A 58 15.11 -11.91 -23.58
N PHE A 59 14.52 -12.98 -23.06
CA PHE A 59 15.00 -13.64 -21.85
C PHE A 59 16.12 -14.61 -22.24
N THR A 60 17.34 -14.34 -21.78
CA THR A 60 18.55 -15.09 -22.16
C THR A 60 19.08 -16.03 -21.09
N GLY A 61 18.60 -15.89 -19.86
CA GLY A 61 19.02 -16.71 -18.73
C GLY A 61 18.66 -16.07 -17.41
N PHE A 62 18.84 -16.81 -16.32
CA PHE A 62 18.54 -16.35 -14.97
C PHE A 62 19.79 -15.74 -14.32
N SER A 63 19.64 -14.53 -13.76
CA SER A 63 20.66 -13.84 -12.97
C SER A 63 20.00 -13.01 -11.87
N THR A 64 20.68 -12.87 -10.74
CA THR A 64 20.28 -12.01 -9.61
C THR A 64 21.20 -10.78 -9.49
N GLU A 65 22.11 -10.60 -10.43
CA GLU A 65 23.13 -9.53 -10.45
C GLU A 65 22.50 -8.13 -10.28
N TRP A 66 21.32 -7.91 -10.86
CA TRP A 66 20.62 -6.62 -10.77
C TRP A 66 20.18 -6.27 -9.36
N TYR A 67 19.84 -7.27 -8.52
CA TYR A 67 19.49 -7.05 -7.13
C TYR A 67 20.71 -6.70 -6.27
N LEU A 68 21.87 -7.28 -6.57
CA LEU A 68 23.15 -6.91 -5.93
C LEU A 68 23.55 -5.50 -6.32
N SER A 69 23.49 -5.15 -7.60
CA SER A 69 23.81 -3.81 -8.08
C SER A 69 22.90 -2.73 -7.47
N LEU A 70 21.62 -3.04 -7.21
CA LEU A 70 20.71 -2.14 -6.50
C LEU A 70 21.13 -1.90 -5.06
N ALA A 71 21.61 -2.93 -4.36
CA ALA A 71 22.05 -2.81 -2.96
C ALA A 71 23.33 -1.97 -2.82
N GLU A 72 24.15 -1.90 -3.87
CA GLU A 72 25.37 -1.11 -3.91
C GLU A 72 25.17 0.30 -4.51
N ASN A 73 24.00 0.59 -5.07
CA ASN A 73 23.71 1.84 -5.75
C ASN A 73 23.44 2.97 -4.74
N ALA A 74 24.46 3.82 -4.52
CA ALA A 74 24.37 4.92 -3.56
C ALA A 74 23.25 5.94 -3.90
N GLU A 75 23.02 6.23 -5.21
CA GLU A 75 21.97 7.17 -5.62
C GLU A 75 20.57 6.62 -5.29
N LEU A 76 20.37 5.31 -5.46
CA LEU A 76 19.13 4.63 -5.10
C LEU A 76 18.91 4.66 -3.59
N LEU A 77 19.95 4.35 -2.79
CA LEU A 77 19.85 4.34 -1.33
C LEU A 77 19.57 5.73 -0.78
N ASP A 78 20.20 6.76 -1.34
CA ASP A 78 19.92 8.15 -0.98
C ASP A 78 18.48 8.57 -1.35
N ALA A 79 18.01 8.19 -2.53
CA ALA A 79 16.63 8.45 -2.95
C ALA A 79 15.61 7.73 -2.06
N ALA A 80 15.89 6.48 -1.67
CA ALA A 80 15.07 5.71 -0.75
C ALA A 80 15.02 6.35 0.65
N ARG A 81 16.18 6.75 1.17
CA ARG A 81 16.30 7.46 2.46
C ARG A 81 15.52 8.77 2.45
N ASN A 82 15.67 9.57 1.39
CA ASN A 82 14.95 10.83 1.24
C ASN A 82 13.44 10.62 1.20
N SER A 83 12.96 9.65 0.42
CA SER A 83 11.53 9.31 0.37
C SER A 83 10.99 8.89 1.74
N LEU A 84 11.72 8.05 2.47
CA LEU A 84 11.31 7.62 3.81
C LEU A 84 11.31 8.77 4.81
N LEU A 85 12.31 9.64 4.80
CA LEU A 85 12.36 10.80 5.69
C LEU A 85 11.21 11.77 5.40
N VAL A 86 11.01 12.13 4.13
CA VAL A 86 9.89 13.00 3.72
C VAL A 86 8.57 12.35 4.09
N GLY A 87 8.36 11.08 3.73
CA GLY A 87 7.14 10.34 4.00
C GLY A 87 6.81 10.24 5.51
N LEU A 88 7.80 9.93 6.35
CA LEU A 88 7.58 9.84 7.80
C LEU A 88 7.27 11.20 8.42
N ILE A 89 8.03 12.24 8.11
CA ILE A 89 7.79 13.58 8.65
C ILE A 89 6.44 14.11 8.20
N THR A 90 6.13 13.97 6.90
CA THR A 90 4.83 14.35 6.34
C THR A 90 3.70 13.63 7.04
N THR A 91 3.80 12.32 7.19
CA THR A 91 2.78 11.50 7.86
C THR A 91 2.50 11.98 9.27
N ILE A 92 3.55 12.17 10.08
CA ILE A 92 3.39 12.60 11.47
C ILE A 92 2.70 13.97 11.54
N VAL A 93 3.20 14.94 10.76
CA VAL A 93 2.71 16.32 10.83
C VAL A 93 1.32 16.44 10.20
N ALA A 94 1.09 15.86 9.02
CA ALA A 94 -0.22 15.89 8.37
C ALA A 94 -1.29 15.14 9.18
N THR A 95 -0.94 14.02 9.81
CA THR A 95 -1.87 13.29 10.69
C THR A 95 -2.22 14.11 11.91
N LEU A 96 -1.27 14.75 12.55
CA LEU A 96 -1.53 15.60 13.69
C LEU A 96 -2.43 16.78 13.32
N ILE A 97 -2.06 17.54 12.29
CA ILE A 97 -2.82 18.73 11.86
C ILE A 97 -4.20 18.32 11.32
N GLY A 98 -4.28 17.32 10.46
CA GLY A 98 -5.53 16.84 9.87
C GLY A 98 -6.51 16.31 10.92
N THR A 99 -6.02 15.57 11.92
CA THR A 99 -6.83 15.08 13.05
C THR A 99 -7.33 16.23 13.90
N LEU A 100 -6.48 17.18 14.28
CA LEU A 100 -6.89 18.35 15.07
C LEU A 100 -7.88 19.20 14.30
N THR A 101 -7.68 19.38 12.99
CA THR A 101 -8.62 20.09 12.12
C THR A 101 -9.97 19.38 12.04
N ALA A 102 -9.99 18.05 11.91
CA ALA A 102 -11.24 17.27 11.90
C ALA A 102 -12.01 17.42 13.22
N LEU A 103 -11.31 17.32 14.35
CA LEU A 103 -11.89 17.52 15.67
C LEU A 103 -12.44 18.94 15.84
N ALA A 104 -11.67 19.96 15.44
CA ALA A 104 -12.10 21.35 15.53
C ALA A 104 -13.33 21.63 14.65
N MET A 105 -13.30 21.17 13.40
CA MET A 105 -14.41 21.35 12.46
C MET A 105 -15.68 20.61 12.88
N GLU A 106 -15.58 19.48 13.59
CA GLU A 106 -16.75 18.73 14.06
C GLU A 106 -17.32 19.30 15.37
N ARG A 107 -16.45 19.76 16.28
CA ARG A 107 -16.88 20.23 17.61
C ARG A 107 -17.32 21.69 17.63
N TYR A 108 -16.66 22.54 16.84
CA TYR A 108 -16.91 23.98 16.89
C TYR A 108 -17.72 24.48 15.71
N ARG A 109 -18.65 25.43 15.97
CA ARG A 109 -19.43 26.14 14.97
C ARG A 109 -18.99 27.60 14.95
N PHE A 110 -18.43 28.05 13.82
CA PHE A 110 -17.99 29.42 13.63
C PHE A 110 -18.44 29.95 12.26
N LYS A 111 -18.47 31.29 12.11
CA LYS A 111 -19.08 31.95 10.94
C LYS A 111 -18.49 31.53 9.59
N LEU A 112 -17.20 31.20 9.52
CA LEU A 112 -16.48 30.85 8.28
C LEU A 112 -16.28 29.34 8.11
N ARG A 113 -16.98 28.50 8.89
CA ARG A 113 -16.81 27.05 8.86
C ARG A 113 -16.93 26.45 7.45
N THR A 114 -17.96 26.89 6.69
CA THR A 114 -18.17 26.39 5.31
C THR A 114 -17.02 26.79 4.37
N THR A 115 -16.49 27.98 4.52
CA THR A 115 -15.35 28.46 3.73
C THR A 115 -14.08 27.67 4.08
N PHE A 116 -13.83 27.44 5.36
CA PHE A 116 -12.71 26.61 5.78
C PHE A 116 -12.84 25.17 5.29
N ASP A 117 -14.03 24.60 5.39
CA ASP A 117 -14.32 23.26 4.86
C ASP A 117 -14.06 23.19 3.36
N ALA A 118 -14.56 24.16 2.59
CA ALA A 118 -14.30 24.25 1.17
C ALA A 118 -12.79 24.34 0.84
N ASN A 119 -12.04 25.17 1.59
CA ASN A 119 -10.61 25.30 1.42
C ASN A 119 -9.84 24.01 1.72
N LEU A 120 -10.27 23.22 2.72
CA LEU A 120 -9.66 21.94 3.02
C LEU A 120 -9.87 20.91 1.91
N TYR A 121 -10.91 21.02 1.08
CA TYR A 121 -11.11 20.15 -0.07
C TYR A 121 -10.36 20.61 -1.33
N LEU A 122 -9.88 21.85 -1.40
CA LEU A 122 -9.22 22.39 -2.59
C LEU A 122 -8.03 21.53 -3.06
N PRO A 123 -7.08 21.10 -2.19
CA PRO A 123 -5.95 20.29 -2.63
C PRO A 123 -6.35 18.92 -3.21
N ILE A 124 -7.49 18.37 -2.79
CA ILE A 124 -8.02 17.11 -3.32
C ILE A 124 -8.56 17.28 -4.75
N VAL A 125 -9.11 18.47 -5.06
CA VAL A 125 -9.76 18.76 -6.35
C VAL A 125 -8.79 19.35 -7.36
N ILE A 126 -7.80 20.12 -6.89
CA ILE A 126 -6.80 20.76 -7.75
C ILE A 126 -5.87 19.67 -8.32
N PRO A 127 -5.60 19.68 -9.65
CA PRO A 127 -4.60 18.79 -10.23
C PRO A 127 -3.22 18.98 -9.57
N GLU A 128 -2.56 17.89 -9.21
CA GLU A 128 -1.27 17.89 -8.50
C GLU A 128 -0.20 18.71 -9.20
N ILE A 129 -0.19 18.71 -10.55
CA ILE A 129 0.75 19.52 -11.32
C ILE A 129 0.54 21.03 -11.10
N VAL A 130 -0.71 21.47 -10.98
CA VAL A 130 -1.04 22.88 -10.68
C VAL A 130 -0.62 23.22 -9.26
N MET A 131 -0.84 22.32 -8.32
CA MET A 131 -0.39 22.46 -6.94
C MET A 131 1.14 22.60 -6.85
N GLY A 132 1.88 21.71 -7.52
CA GLY A 132 3.35 21.74 -7.56
C GLY A 132 3.92 23.03 -8.13
N ILE A 133 3.36 23.50 -9.26
CA ILE A 133 3.78 24.78 -9.87
C ILE A 133 3.44 25.97 -8.95
N SER A 134 2.24 25.97 -8.35
CA SER A 134 1.81 27.03 -7.44
C SER A 134 2.72 27.12 -6.21
N LEU A 135 3.11 25.98 -5.64
CA LEU A 135 4.03 25.91 -4.51
C LEU A 135 5.43 26.39 -4.90
N LEU A 136 5.93 25.99 -6.07
CA LEU A 136 7.21 26.52 -6.59
C LEU A 136 7.21 28.04 -6.70
N LEU A 137 6.14 28.60 -7.27
CA LEU A 137 5.98 30.07 -7.38
C LEU A 137 5.87 30.72 -6.00
N PHE A 138 5.10 30.13 -5.09
CA PHE A 138 4.96 30.62 -3.72
C PHE A 138 6.32 30.64 -2.99
N TYR A 139 7.12 29.59 -3.10
CA TYR A 139 8.44 29.55 -2.48
C TYR A 139 9.37 30.62 -3.03
N ASN A 140 9.47 30.74 -4.36
CA ASN A 140 10.44 31.64 -4.98
C ASN A 140 10.02 33.11 -4.99
N GLN A 141 8.72 33.39 -5.08
CA GLN A 141 8.22 34.78 -5.22
C GLN A 141 7.70 35.36 -3.91
N ALA A 142 7.31 34.56 -2.95
CA ALA A 142 6.77 35.05 -1.68
C ALA A 142 7.59 34.62 -0.47
N LEU A 143 7.75 33.30 -0.23
CA LEU A 143 8.34 32.82 1.02
C LEU A 143 9.83 33.11 1.13
N PHE A 144 10.63 32.80 0.12
CA PHE A 144 12.08 33.02 0.18
C PHE A 144 12.47 34.50 0.22
N PRO A 145 11.88 35.40 -0.58
CA PRO A 145 12.11 36.82 -0.41
C PRO A 145 11.72 37.32 0.98
N PHE A 146 10.55 36.94 1.47
CA PHE A 146 10.10 37.30 2.82
C PHE A 146 11.09 36.84 3.91
N LEU A 147 11.58 35.60 3.84
CA LEU A 147 12.56 35.11 4.81
C LEU A 147 13.89 35.85 4.75
N GLN A 148 14.30 36.23 3.54
CA GLN A 148 15.52 37.02 3.35
C GLN A 148 15.37 38.46 3.88
N ASP A 149 14.25 39.11 3.56
CA ASP A 149 14.03 40.54 3.90
C ASP A 149 13.77 40.71 5.41
N VAL A 150 13.03 39.81 6.04
CA VAL A 150 12.64 39.93 7.45
C VAL A 150 13.67 39.30 8.40
N PHE A 151 14.21 38.12 8.03
CA PHE A 151 15.08 37.34 8.91
C PHE A 151 16.54 37.24 8.41
N GLY A 152 16.85 37.73 7.24
CA GLY A 152 18.19 37.59 6.63
C GLY A 152 18.52 36.16 6.17
N ILE A 153 17.52 35.24 6.13
CA ILE A 153 17.70 33.82 5.80
C ILE A 153 17.61 33.64 4.30
N ARG A 154 18.71 33.19 3.68
CA ARG A 154 18.71 32.75 2.27
C ARG A 154 18.26 31.32 2.18
N ALA A 155 16.99 31.09 1.88
CA ALA A 155 16.41 29.78 1.66
C ALA A 155 16.40 29.42 0.17
N THR A 156 16.51 28.14 -0.13
CA THR A 156 16.41 27.56 -1.48
C THR A 156 15.53 26.32 -1.44
N THR A 157 15.07 25.84 -2.57
CA THR A 157 14.35 24.56 -2.62
C THR A 157 15.23 23.38 -2.17
N GLY A 158 14.64 22.38 -1.54
CA GLY A 158 15.34 21.20 -0.97
C GLY A 158 14.38 20.21 -0.34
N LEU A 159 14.88 19.27 0.49
CA LEU A 159 14.04 18.30 1.18
C LEU A 159 12.96 18.95 2.06
N HIS A 160 13.26 20.09 2.66
CA HIS A 160 12.31 20.83 3.49
C HIS A 160 11.12 21.37 2.68
N THR A 161 11.34 21.91 1.46
CA THR A 161 10.25 22.37 0.60
C THR A 161 9.40 21.21 0.08
N ILE A 162 10.02 20.06 -0.26
CA ILE A 162 9.28 18.83 -0.56
C ILE A 162 8.40 18.46 0.63
N THR A 163 8.98 18.35 1.82
CA THR A 163 8.26 17.93 3.04
C THR A 163 7.08 18.86 3.36
N ILE A 164 7.28 20.18 3.31
CA ILE A 164 6.22 21.17 3.58
C ILE A 164 5.11 21.06 2.53
N SER A 165 5.48 20.86 1.26
CA SER A 165 4.52 20.68 0.17
C SER A 165 3.66 19.44 0.34
N HIS A 166 4.28 18.31 0.70
CA HIS A 166 3.57 17.06 0.97
C HIS A 166 2.66 17.21 2.20
N ILE A 167 3.12 17.86 3.28
CA ILE A 167 2.28 18.13 4.45
C ILE A 167 1.03 18.91 4.03
N ALA A 168 1.20 19.99 3.26
CA ALA A 168 0.09 20.82 2.81
C ALA A 168 -0.91 20.06 1.93
N PHE A 169 -0.40 19.13 1.10
CA PHE A 169 -1.20 18.28 0.24
C PHE A 169 -1.93 17.19 1.02
N ASP A 170 -1.29 16.57 2.02
CA ASP A 170 -1.81 15.39 2.71
C ASP A 170 -2.78 15.71 3.86
N ILE A 171 -2.71 16.92 4.47
CA ILE A 171 -3.64 17.35 5.53
C ILE A 171 -5.10 17.12 5.17
N PRO A 172 -5.60 17.51 3.97
CA PRO A 172 -6.98 17.28 3.56
C PRO A 172 -7.39 15.80 3.54
N PHE A 173 -6.52 14.92 3.11
CA PHE A 173 -6.83 13.47 3.05
C PHE A 173 -7.00 12.89 4.45
N VAL A 174 -6.09 13.23 5.37
CA VAL A 174 -6.22 12.85 6.78
C VAL A 174 -7.50 13.44 7.38
N TYR A 175 -7.76 14.71 7.15
CA TYR A 175 -8.96 15.41 7.61
C TYR A 175 -10.24 14.67 7.20
N VAL A 176 -10.36 14.30 5.92
CA VAL A 176 -11.56 13.62 5.39
C VAL A 176 -11.75 12.25 6.05
N ILE A 177 -10.67 11.46 6.18
CA ILE A 177 -10.73 10.11 6.75
C ILE A 177 -11.11 10.17 8.24
N VAL A 178 -10.47 11.05 9.01
CA VAL A 178 -10.76 11.20 10.44
C VAL A 178 -12.16 11.78 10.65
N ARG A 179 -12.59 12.74 9.82
CA ARG A 179 -13.93 13.31 9.87
C ARG A 179 -15.01 12.28 9.57
N ALA A 180 -14.79 11.39 8.60
CA ALA A 180 -15.71 10.29 8.33
C ALA A 180 -15.90 9.38 9.57
N ARG A 181 -14.82 9.13 10.33
CA ARG A 181 -14.88 8.36 11.57
C ARG A 181 -15.61 9.13 12.68
N LEU A 182 -15.45 10.46 12.74
CA LEU A 182 -16.15 11.32 13.70
C LEU A 182 -17.66 11.40 13.43
N ALA A 183 -18.09 11.29 12.18
CA ALA A 183 -19.51 11.31 11.83
C ALA A 183 -20.29 10.14 12.42
N ASP A 184 -19.64 8.98 12.59
CA ASP A 184 -20.22 7.77 13.21
C ASP A 184 -19.98 7.70 14.73
N PHE A 185 -19.40 8.76 15.31
CA PHE A 185 -19.04 8.76 16.74
C PHE A 185 -20.26 9.11 17.61
N ASP A 186 -20.58 8.21 18.55
CA ASP A 186 -21.64 8.41 19.52
C ASP A 186 -21.18 9.31 20.69
N ARG A 187 -21.69 10.54 20.74
CA ARG A 187 -21.36 11.52 21.78
C ARG A 187 -21.84 11.15 23.16
N THR A 188 -22.83 10.25 23.28
CA THR A 188 -23.32 9.78 24.58
C THR A 188 -22.23 9.10 25.41
N LEU A 189 -21.18 8.55 24.74
CA LEU A 189 -20.04 7.97 25.42
C LEU A 189 -19.16 9.02 26.14
N GLU A 190 -19.07 10.24 25.57
CA GLU A 190 -18.38 11.36 26.23
C GLU A 190 -19.19 11.90 27.39
N GLU A 191 -20.52 12.00 27.22
CA GLU A 191 -21.44 12.41 28.29
C GLU A 191 -21.44 11.42 29.46
N ALA A 192 -21.49 10.13 29.19
CA ALA A 192 -21.37 9.09 30.21
C ALA A 192 -20.02 9.12 30.96
N ALA A 193 -18.92 9.44 30.28
CA ALA A 193 -17.63 9.61 30.94
C ALA A 193 -17.61 10.83 31.86
N ALA A 194 -18.25 11.94 31.47
CA ALA A 194 -18.39 13.12 32.27
C ALA A 194 -19.29 12.87 33.51
N ASP A 195 -20.36 12.11 33.36
CA ASP A 195 -21.25 11.70 34.48
C ASP A 195 -20.52 10.84 35.53
N LEU A 196 -19.50 10.09 35.08
CA LEU A 196 -18.60 9.32 35.94
C LEU A 196 -17.45 10.17 36.55
N GLY A 197 -17.47 11.49 36.32
CA GLY A 197 -16.51 12.44 36.91
C GLY A 197 -15.21 12.59 36.11
N ALA A 198 -15.16 12.14 34.85
CA ALA A 198 -13.99 12.36 33.99
C ALA A 198 -13.96 13.82 33.52
N ASP A 199 -12.79 14.44 33.57
CA ASP A 199 -12.53 15.75 32.95
C ASP A 199 -12.43 15.63 31.41
N GLU A 200 -12.40 16.77 30.70
CA GLU A 200 -12.32 16.80 29.22
C GLU A 200 -11.09 16.07 28.67
N TRP A 201 -9.92 16.18 29.36
CA TRP A 201 -8.70 15.52 28.93
C TRP A 201 -8.76 14.01 29.16
N GLN A 202 -9.32 13.57 30.27
CA GLN A 202 -9.55 12.15 30.57
C GLN A 202 -10.53 11.53 29.59
N THR A 203 -11.64 12.22 29.29
CA THR A 203 -12.63 11.82 28.29
C THR A 203 -11.98 11.71 26.91
N PHE A 204 -11.21 12.73 26.48
CA PHE A 204 -10.50 12.69 25.22
C PHE A 204 -9.54 11.49 25.14
N LYS A 205 -8.67 11.33 26.15
CA LYS A 205 -7.62 10.31 26.14
C LYS A 205 -8.15 8.88 26.25
N ARG A 206 -9.22 8.67 27.06
CA ARG A 206 -9.70 7.32 27.39
C ARG A 206 -10.91 6.87 26.56
N VAL A 207 -11.66 7.80 25.97
CA VAL A 207 -12.86 7.51 25.20
C VAL A 207 -12.70 7.95 23.74
N THR A 208 -12.53 9.25 23.49
CA THR A 208 -12.55 9.81 22.14
C THR A 208 -11.37 9.33 21.31
N LEU A 209 -10.14 9.48 21.79
CA LEU A 209 -8.92 9.12 21.05
C LEU A 209 -8.83 7.63 20.69
N PRO A 210 -9.10 6.67 21.60
CA PRO A 210 -9.09 5.25 21.25
C PRO A 210 -10.13 4.87 20.19
N LEU A 211 -11.31 5.47 20.23
CA LEU A 211 -12.39 5.23 19.27
C LEU A 211 -12.10 5.84 17.89
N LEU A 212 -11.33 6.94 17.84
CA LEU A 212 -10.87 7.57 16.60
C LEU A 212 -9.59 6.94 16.04
N MET A 213 -8.83 6.18 16.85
CA MET A 213 -7.54 5.65 16.46
C MET A 213 -7.56 4.87 15.14
N PRO A 214 -8.57 4.03 14.82
CA PRO A 214 -8.63 3.38 13.50
C PRO A 214 -8.71 4.39 12.35
N GLY A 215 -9.43 5.49 12.50
CA GLY A 215 -9.50 6.57 11.51
C GLY A 215 -8.18 7.36 11.41
N ILE A 216 -7.56 7.65 12.56
CA ILE A 216 -6.27 8.35 12.61
C ILE A 216 -5.17 7.51 11.94
N ILE A 217 -5.11 6.20 12.24
CA ILE A 217 -4.16 5.28 11.61
C ILE A 217 -4.44 5.17 10.10
N GLY A 218 -5.71 5.07 9.70
CA GLY A 218 -6.09 5.06 8.28
C GLY A 218 -5.67 6.33 7.55
N GLY A 219 -5.86 7.50 8.16
CA GLY A 219 -5.39 8.79 7.64
C GLY A 219 -3.87 8.87 7.55
N ALA A 220 -3.16 8.39 8.58
CA ALA A 220 -1.70 8.34 8.59
C ALA A 220 -1.14 7.43 7.48
N LEU A 221 -1.71 6.24 7.30
CA LEU A 221 -1.31 5.33 6.22
C LEU A 221 -1.57 5.93 4.84
N MET A 222 -2.68 6.65 4.67
CA MET A 222 -2.99 7.35 3.42
C MET A 222 -1.96 8.44 3.13
N ALA A 223 -1.67 9.31 4.10
CA ALA A 223 -0.64 10.36 3.97
C ALA A 223 0.74 9.76 3.66
N PHE A 224 1.13 8.69 4.35
CA PHE A 224 2.40 8.01 4.07
C PHE A 224 2.47 7.48 2.64
N THR A 225 1.40 6.84 2.18
CA THR A 225 1.34 6.28 0.82
C THR A 225 1.40 7.37 -0.25
N LEU A 226 0.60 8.43 -0.09
CA LEU A 226 0.58 9.57 -1.03
C LEU A 226 1.95 10.25 -1.09
N SER A 227 2.58 10.50 0.06
CA SER A 227 3.90 11.12 0.12
C SER A 227 5.00 10.25 -0.49
N LEU A 228 4.94 8.91 -0.34
CA LEU A 228 5.93 8.00 -0.94
C LEU A 228 5.82 7.90 -2.45
N ASP A 229 4.62 7.99 -3.00
CA ASP A 229 4.34 7.82 -4.43
C ASP A 229 4.35 9.16 -5.21
N ASP A 230 4.45 10.29 -4.50
CA ASP A 230 4.41 11.61 -5.13
C ASP A 230 5.63 11.85 -6.02
N TYR A 231 5.33 12.12 -7.28
CA TYR A 231 6.28 12.58 -8.29
C TYR A 231 6.05 14.04 -8.66
N LEU A 232 4.78 14.45 -8.82
CA LEU A 232 4.41 15.72 -9.46
C LEU A 232 4.72 16.92 -8.56
N ILE A 233 4.34 16.90 -7.30
CA ILE A 233 4.65 17.98 -6.37
C ILE A 233 6.15 18.02 -6.12
N THR A 234 6.76 16.83 -5.92
CA THR A 234 8.19 16.72 -5.66
C THR A 234 9.05 17.29 -6.78
N VAL A 235 8.74 17.03 -8.05
CA VAL A 235 9.55 17.51 -9.18
C VAL A 235 9.67 19.03 -9.24
N PHE A 236 8.62 19.76 -8.81
CA PHE A 236 8.61 21.22 -8.77
C PHE A 236 9.21 21.81 -7.50
N THR A 237 9.15 21.08 -6.38
CA THR A 237 9.53 21.61 -5.06
C THR A 237 10.89 21.13 -4.59
N LYS A 238 11.53 20.19 -5.31
CA LYS A 238 12.86 19.65 -4.98
C LYS A 238 13.98 20.67 -5.20
N GLY A 239 15.09 20.49 -4.52
CA GLY A 239 16.35 21.15 -4.81
C GLY A 239 17.12 20.50 -5.98
N ILE A 240 18.33 20.99 -6.22
CA ILE A 240 19.14 20.54 -7.37
C ILE A 240 19.65 19.12 -7.17
N ARG A 241 20.00 18.73 -5.95
CA ARG A 241 20.66 17.47 -5.62
C ARG A 241 19.72 16.43 -5.00
N GLU A 242 18.59 16.88 -4.48
CA GLU A 242 17.66 16.02 -3.78
C GLU A 242 16.83 15.20 -4.76
N GLN A 243 16.85 13.89 -4.58
CA GLN A 243 16.01 12.95 -5.29
C GLN A 243 15.21 12.13 -4.30
N THR A 244 13.95 11.88 -4.63
CA THR A 244 13.09 10.89 -4.00
C THR A 244 13.00 9.65 -4.89
N MET A 245 12.49 8.55 -4.36
CA MET A 245 12.36 7.30 -5.09
C MET A 245 11.56 7.43 -6.40
N PRO A 246 10.38 8.08 -6.44
CA PRO A 246 9.65 8.29 -7.69
C PRO A 246 10.43 9.09 -8.73
N LEU A 247 11.15 10.12 -8.30
CA LEU A 247 12.01 10.91 -9.20
C LEU A 247 13.17 10.09 -9.76
N TYR A 248 13.80 9.27 -8.92
CA TYR A 248 14.88 8.37 -9.32
C TYR A 248 14.40 7.37 -10.36
N ILE A 249 13.28 6.67 -10.07
CA ILE A 249 12.67 5.70 -10.99
C ILE A 249 12.34 6.36 -12.33
N TYR A 250 11.71 7.53 -12.31
CA TYR A 250 11.36 8.27 -13.52
C TYR A 250 12.61 8.64 -14.34
N SER A 251 13.69 9.05 -13.68
CA SER A 251 14.97 9.36 -14.34
C SER A 251 15.57 8.13 -15.04
N LEU A 252 15.44 6.95 -14.43
CA LEU A 252 15.88 5.69 -15.03
C LEU A 252 15.02 5.31 -16.24
N VAL A 253 13.69 5.37 -16.11
CA VAL A 253 12.76 5.05 -17.20
C VAL A 253 13.01 5.94 -18.43
N ARG A 254 13.31 7.22 -18.23
CA ARG A 254 13.64 8.16 -19.33
C ARG A 254 14.94 7.79 -20.07
N ARG A 255 15.88 7.14 -19.39
CA ARG A 255 17.15 6.67 -20.00
C ARG A 255 16.99 5.34 -20.74
N GLY A 256 15.85 4.69 -20.60
CA GLY A 256 15.52 3.39 -21.19
C GLY A 256 15.26 2.33 -20.13
N VAL A 257 14.30 1.46 -20.39
CA VAL A 257 13.97 0.36 -19.46
C VAL A 257 15.10 -0.67 -19.46
N THR A 258 15.63 -0.95 -18.29
CA THR A 258 16.70 -1.95 -18.05
C THR A 258 16.19 -3.01 -17.06
N PRO A 259 16.78 -4.20 -17.01
CA PRO A 259 16.44 -5.19 -15.98
C PRO A 259 16.68 -4.69 -14.55
N GLU A 260 17.58 -3.72 -14.35
CA GLU A 260 17.77 -3.04 -13.07
C GLU A 260 16.49 -2.32 -12.61
N ILE A 261 15.79 -1.63 -13.53
CA ILE A 261 14.49 -1.00 -13.22
C ILE A 261 13.44 -2.07 -12.87
N ASN A 262 13.44 -3.18 -13.61
CA ASN A 262 12.55 -4.29 -13.33
C ASN A 262 12.82 -4.90 -11.95
N ALA A 263 14.09 -5.08 -11.57
CA ALA A 263 14.50 -5.57 -10.26
C ALA A 263 14.07 -4.59 -9.13
N LEU A 264 14.30 -3.29 -9.33
CA LEU A 264 13.86 -2.25 -8.40
C LEU A 264 12.32 -2.26 -8.22
N SER A 265 11.59 -2.27 -9.32
CA SER A 265 10.12 -2.30 -9.29
C SER A 265 9.59 -3.56 -8.63
N THR A 266 10.25 -4.71 -8.88
CA THR A 266 9.93 -5.98 -8.23
C THR A 266 10.20 -5.90 -6.73
N ALA A 267 11.34 -5.38 -6.30
CA ALA A 267 11.67 -5.23 -4.87
C ALA A 267 10.67 -4.32 -4.14
N LEU A 268 10.28 -3.19 -4.76
CA LEU A 268 9.27 -2.29 -4.20
C LEU A 268 7.88 -2.93 -4.11
N LEU A 269 7.47 -3.65 -5.16
CA LEU A 269 6.20 -4.39 -5.16
C LEU A 269 6.14 -5.39 -4.02
N LEU A 270 7.22 -6.09 -3.78
CA LEU A 270 7.31 -7.10 -2.72
C LEU A 270 7.33 -6.49 -1.33
N GLY A 271 8.07 -5.39 -1.17
CA GLY A 271 8.07 -4.62 0.06
C GLY A 271 6.64 -4.16 0.40
N SER A 272 5.91 -3.64 -0.59
CA SER A 272 4.52 -3.21 -0.43
C SER A 272 3.58 -4.37 -0.08
N ILE A 273 3.68 -5.48 -0.79
CA ILE A 273 2.90 -6.70 -0.52
C ILE A 273 3.21 -7.24 0.88
N GLY A 274 4.50 -7.27 1.26
CA GLY A 274 4.93 -7.69 2.59
C GLY A 274 4.36 -6.82 3.71
N LEU A 275 4.39 -5.50 3.54
CA LEU A 275 3.80 -4.55 4.50
C LEU A 275 2.29 -4.72 4.63
N VAL A 276 1.57 -4.87 3.51
CA VAL A 276 0.11 -5.14 3.53
C VAL A 276 -0.17 -6.46 4.22
N GLY A 277 0.59 -7.52 3.93
CA GLY A 277 0.46 -8.82 4.58
C GLY A 277 0.67 -8.74 6.10
N LEU A 278 1.71 -8.02 6.54
CA LEU A 278 1.98 -7.78 7.97
C LEU A 278 0.86 -6.98 8.63
N SER A 279 0.36 -5.93 7.96
CA SER A 279 -0.74 -5.11 8.46
C SER A 279 -2.03 -5.94 8.63
N LEU A 280 -2.39 -6.74 7.64
CA LEU A 280 -3.57 -7.61 7.70
C LEU A 280 -3.43 -8.68 8.79
N SER A 281 -2.25 -9.23 9.00
CA SER A 281 -2.00 -10.22 10.06
C SER A 281 -2.10 -9.60 11.45
N ALA A 282 -1.63 -8.36 11.61
CA ALA A 282 -1.73 -7.62 12.86
C ALA A 282 -3.18 -7.23 13.21
N GLN A 283 -4.00 -6.90 12.21
CA GLN A 283 -5.40 -6.50 12.41
C GLN A 283 -6.33 -7.67 12.72
N ASN A 284 -6.08 -8.83 12.11
CA ASN A 284 -7.04 -9.93 12.12
C ASN A 284 -6.63 -11.10 13.02
N GLY A 285 -5.59 -11.06 13.80
CA GLY A 285 -5.12 -12.01 14.85
C GLY A 285 -5.73 -13.41 14.95
N GLY A 286 -6.52 -13.84 13.97
CA GLY A 286 -7.24 -15.10 13.97
C GLY A 286 -6.45 -16.25 13.34
N PRO A 287 -6.68 -17.50 13.76
CA PRO A 287 -5.95 -18.67 13.31
C PRO A 287 -6.02 -18.93 11.80
N VAL A 288 -7.08 -18.44 11.12
CA VAL A 288 -7.27 -18.59 9.66
C VAL A 288 -6.20 -17.87 8.88
N TYR A 289 -5.88 -16.63 9.25
CA TYR A 289 -4.91 -15.81 8.51
C TYR A 289 -3.47 -16.27 8.75
N THR A 290 -3.12 -16.64 9.98
CA THR A 290 -1.78 -17.16 10.30
C THR A 290 -1.50 -18.49 9.59
N LYS A 291 -2.48 -19.40 9.52
CA LYS A 291 -2.37 -20.63 8.75
C LYS A 291 -2.31 -20.37 7.24
N GLY A 292 -3.08 -19.38 6.73
CA GLY A 292 -3.02 -18.95 5.33
C GLY A 292 -1.65 -18.38 4.97
N MET A 293 -1.06 -17.54 5.82
CA MET A 293 0.29 -17.01 5.62
C MET A 293 1.35 -18.12 5.62
N SER A 294 1.29 -19.08 6.56
CA SER A 294 2.24 -20.18 6.62
C SER A 294 2.14 -21.09 5.40
N MET A 295 0.92 -21.36 4.92
CA MET A 295 0.68 -22.12 3.70
C MET A 295 1.23 -21.37 2.47
N GLY A 296 0.95 -20.07 2.33
CA GLY A 296 1.46 -19.25 1.25
C GLY A 296 2.98 -19.18 1.23
N ALA A 297 3.61 -18.97 2.39
CA ALA A 297 5.05 -18.99 2.52
C ALA A 297 5.65 -20.34 2.07
N GLY A 298 5.06 -21.46 2.48
CA GLY A 298 5.49 -22.79 2.04
C GLY A 298 5.37 -23.00 0.52
N VAL A 299 4.28 -22.54 -0.09
CA VAL A 299 4.10 -22.58 -1.55
C VAL A 299 5.17 -21.72 -2.25
N GLY A 300 5.41 -20.50 -1.78
CA GLY A 300 6.40 -19.60 -2.38
C GLY A 300 7.82 -20.16 -2.34
N LEU A 301 8.25 -20.64 -1.17
CA LEU A 301 9.55 -21.29 -0.99
C LEU A 301 9.70 -22.53 -1.89
N GLY A 302 8.66 -23.35 -1.95
CA GLY A 302 8.69 -24.56 -2.77
C GLY A 302 8.70 -24.28 -4.27
N LEU A 303 7.96 -23.29 -4.74
CA LEU A 303 7.99 -22.84 -6.14
C LEU A 303 9.36 -22.27 -6.51
N PHE A 304 9.98 -21.48 -5.61
CA PHE A 304 11.33 -21.01 -5.82
C PHE A 304 12.34 -22.15 -5.87
N GLY A 305 12.25 -23.12 -4.98
CA GLY A 305 13.07 -24.33 -4.98
C GLY A 305 12.95 -25.11 -6.30
N LEU A 306 11.72 -25.28 -6.82
CA LEU A 306 11.47 -25.91 -8.11
C LEU A 306 12.08 -25.11 -9.27
N PHE A 307 11.86 -23.82 -9.31
CA PHE A 307 12.37 -22.91 -10.36
C PHE A 307 13.89 -22.89 -10.36
N SER A 308 14.53 -22.82 -9.20
CA SER A 308 15.98 -22.81 -9.09
C SER A 308 16.61 -24.17 -9.45
N LEU A 309 15.91 -25.30 -9.23
CA LEU A 309 16.32 -26.60 -9.72
C LEU A 309 16.28 -26.69 -11.24
N VAL A 310 15.21 -26.19 -11.88
CA VAL A 310 15.13 -26.14 -13.34
C VAL A 310 16.28 -25.30 -13.92
N GLY A 311 16.60 -24.16 -13.32
CA GLY A 311 17.74 -23.32 -13.71
C GLY A 311 19.08 -24.07 -13.62
N LEU A 312 19.26 -24.91 -12.59
CA LEU A 312 20.46 -25.72 -12.41
C LEU A 312 20.62 -26.80 -13.51
N PHE A 313 19.52 -27.42 -13.92
CA PHE A 313 19.53 -28.38 -15.03
C PHE A 313 19.87 -27.70 -16.37
N VAL A 314 19.43 -26.48 -16.57
CA VAL A 314 19.70 -25.71 -17.80
C VAL A 314 21.14 -25.20 -17.84
N SER A 315 21.72 -24.81 -16.69
CA SER A 315 23.09 -24.27 -16.61
C SER A 315 24.21 -25.32 -16.55
N GLY A 316 23.85 -26.59 -16.25
CA GLY A 316 24.82 -27.69 -16.19
C GLY A 316 25.81 -27.64 -15.00
N ALA A 317 25.75 -26.61 -14.15
CA ALA A 317 26.65 -26.43 -13.01
C ALA A 317 26.03 -26.96 -11.73
N VAL A 318 26.37 -28.19 -11.30
CA VAL A 318 25.83 -28.81 -10.09
C VAL A 318 26.82 -28.69 -8.94
N GLU A 319 26.60 -27.71 -8.05
CA GLU A 319 27.28 -27.68 -6.75
C GLU A 319 26.45 -28.47 -5.70
N PRO A 320 27.07 -29.43 -4.96
CA PRO A 320 26.34 -30.28 -4.01
C PRO A 320 25.65 -29.48 -2.89
N ALA A 321 26.27 -28.41 -2.39
CA ALA A 321 25.70 -27.54 -1.36
C ALA A 321 24.45 -26.80 -1.87
N GLY A 322 24.48 -26.31 -3.09
CA GLY A 322 23.36 -25.65 -3.73
C GLY A 322 22.17 -26.57 -3.98
N LEU A 323 22.41 -27.87 -4.25
CA LEU A 323 21.36 -28.86 -4.41
C LEU A 323 20.61 -29.13 -3.09
N ILE A 324 21.34 -29.25 -1.98
CA ILE A 324 20.74 -29.49 -0.65
C ILE A 324 19.81 -28.35 -0.26
N VAL A 325 20.23 -27.11 -0.44
CA VAL A 325 19.41 -25.94 -0.09
C VAL A 325 18.13 -25.90 -0.93
N ARG A 326 18.20 -26.23 -2.22
CA ARG A 326 17.04 -26.29 -3.12
C ARG A 326 16.06 -27.40 -2.73
N LEU A 327 16.56 -28.53 -2.28
CA LEU A 327 15.72 -29.63 -1.75
C LEU A 327 15.04 -29.24 -0.45
N ILE A 328 15.71 -28.48 0.44
CA ILE A 328 15.10 -27.93 1.66
C ILE A 328 13.98 -26.95 1.30
N LEU A 329 14.16 -26.12 0.28
CA LEU A 329 13.13 -25.21 -0.18
C LEU A 329 11.92 -25.92 -0.77
N LEU A 330 12.14 -27.06 -1.48
CA LEU A 330 11.04 -27.92 -1.96
C LEU A 330 10.24 -28.53 -0.81
N ALA A 331 10.85 -28.76 0.35
CA ALA A 331 10.11 -29.19 1.54
C ALA A 331 9.05 -28.18 1.97
N GLY A 332 9.16 -26.92 1.55
CA GLY A 332 8.13 -25.90 1.70
C GLY A 332 6.80 -26.30 1.07
N LEU A 333 6.78 -27.03 -0.06
CA LEU A 333 5.55 -27.55 -0.67
C LEU A 333 4.87 -28.61 0.21
N VAL A 334 5.66 -29.46 0.85
CA VAL A 334 5.13 -30.49 1.78
C VAL A 334 4.55 -29.78 3.02
N TRP A 335 5.23 -28.77 3.51
CA TRP A 335 4.74 -27.95 4.63
C TRP A 335 3.47 -27.18 4.27
N ALA A 336 3.41 -26.59 3.07
CA ALA A 336 2.21 -25.93 2.56
C ALA A 336 1.02 -26.90 2.48
N TRP A 337 1.25 -28.10 1.97
CA TRP A 337 0.21 -29.14 1.87
C TRP A 337 -0.30 -29.61 3.25
N ARG A 338 0.59 -29.74 4.24
CA ARG A 338 0.21 -30.03 5.63
C ARG A 338 -0.63 -28.89 6.23
N SER A 339 -0.21 -27.65 6.01
CA SER A 339 -0.93 -26.45 6.48
C SER A 339 -2.30 -26.31 5.82
N PHE A 340 -2.45 -26.76 4.57
CA PHE A 340 -3.69 -26.72 3.81
C PHE A 340 -4.81 -27.54 4.46
N ARG A 341 -4.51 -28.68 5.08
CA ARG A 341 -5.52 -29.49 5.75
C ARG A 341 -6.18 -28.71 6.89
N GLY A 342 -5.40 -28.12 7.79
CA GLY A 342 -5.95 -27.31 8.88
C GLY A 342 -6.58 -26.00 8.42
N TYR A 343 -6.07 -25.41 7.35
CA TYR A 343 -6.63 -24.21 6.75
C TYR A 343 -8.02 -24.43 6.12
N ARG A 344 -8.22 -25.59 5.50
CA ARG A 344 -9.51 -25.97 4.91
C ARG A 344 -10.63 -26.10 5.94
N GLU A 345 -10.31 -26.62 7.11
CA GLU A 345 -11.27 -26.76 8.21
C GLU A 345 -11.73 -25.39 8.71
N ASP A 346 -10.79 -24.45 8.93
CA ASP A 346 -11.09 -23.09 9.37
C ASP A 346 -11.85 -22.26 8.31
N LEU A 347 -11.67 -22.56 7.01
CA LEU A 347 -12.39 -21.90 5.91
C LEU A 347 -13.87 -22.29 5.82
N VAL A 348 -14.28 -23.42 6.37
CA VAL A 348 -15.69 -23.86 6.33
C VAL A 348 -16.57 -22.86 7.07
N ASP A 349 -16.11 -22.36 8.21
CA ASP A 349 -16.86 -21.46 9.09
C ASP A 349 -16.76 -19.97 8.68
N ALA A 350 -15.89 -19.63 7.74
CA ALA A 350 -15.72 -18.26 7.26
C ALA A 350 -16.84 -17.84 6.29
N ASN A 351 -17.29 -16.58 6.37
CA ASN A 351 -18.20 -16.00 5.40
C ASN A 351 -17.50 -15.82 4.01
N ARG A 352 -18.26 -15.50 2.94
CA ARG A 352 -17.71 -15.39 1.58
C ARG A 352 -16.57 -14.39 1.47
N ALA A 353 -16.68 -13.23 2.11
CA ALA A 353 -15.64 -12.20 2.10
C ALA A 353 -14.37 -12.68 2.84
N GLY A 354 -14.54 -13.34 3.98
CA GLY A 354 -13.44 -13.96 4.73
C GLY A 354 -12.70 -15.04 3.92
N LYS A 355 -13.43 -15.85 3.13
CA LYS A 355 -12.81 -16.86 2.23
C LYS A 355 -11.95 -16.20 1.15
N ILE A 356 -12.43 -15.13 0.52
CA ILE A 356 -11.69 -14.39 -0.51
C ILE A 356 -10.43 -13.76 0.11
N LEU A 357 -10.56 -13.06 1.23
CA LEU A 357 -9.43 -12.46 1.94
C LEU A 357 -8.39 -13.50 2.36
N ALA A 358 -8.83 -14.65 2.86
CA ALA A 358 -7.96 -15.72 3.27
C ALA A 358 -7.12 -16.26 2.09
N TRP A 359 -7.71 -16.44 0.91
CA TRP A 359 -6.98 -16.84 -0.30
C TRP A 359 -6.04 -15.76 -0.83
N ILE A 360 -6.43 -14.48 -0.74
CA ILE A 360 -5.54 -13.35 -1.05
C ILE A 360 -4.31 -13.38 -0.14
N THR A 361 -4.48 -13.65 1.17
CA THR A 361 -3.37 -13.77 2.13
C THR A 361 -2.42 -14.90 1.77
N VAL A 362 -2.94 -16.06 1.34
CA VAL A 362 -2.12 -17.18 0.85
C VAL A 362 -1.30 -16.77 -0.37
N PHE A 363 -1.93 -16.15 -1.34
CA PHE A 363 -1.25 -15.70 -2.56
C PHE A 363 -0.14 -14.68 -2.26
N ILE A 364 -0.44 -13.66 -1.45
CA ILE A 364 0.51 -12.63 -1.04
C ILE A 364 1.72 -13.26 -0.33
N SER A 365 1.46 -14.16 0.62
CA SER A 365 2.52 -14.82 1.38
C SER A 365 3.37 -15.74 0.51
N ALA A 366 2.78 -16.39 -0.50
CA ALA A 366 3.51 -17.22 -1.46
C ALA A 366 4.46 -16.39 -2.31
N VAL A 367 3.99 -15.27 -2.83
CA VAL A 367 4.82 -14.34 -3.61
C VAL A 367 5.95 -13.77 -2.75
N ALA A 368 5.64 -13.28 -1.54
CA ALA A 368 6.64 -12.72 -0.63
C ALA A 368 7.72 -13.75 -0.26
N ALA A 369 7.33 -15.00 0.05
CA ALA A 369 8.27 -16.05 0.40
C ALA A 369 9.13 -16.53 -0.77
N PHE A 370 8.55 -16.64 -1.98
CA PHE A 370 9.29 -16.96 -3.21
C PHE A 370 10.44 -15.99 -3.43
N LEU A 371 10.17 -14.74 -3.21
CA LEU A 371 11.09 -13.66 -3.52
C LEU A 371 12.09 -13.38 -2.39
N SER A 372 11.67 -13.56 -1.12
CA SER A 372 12.63 -13.61 -0.01
C SER A 372 13.62 -14.74 -0.18
N ALA A 373 13.18 -15.91 -0.68
CA ALA A 373 14.08 -17.00 -1.01
C ALA A 373 15.00 -16.64 -2.18
N ALA A 374 14.52 -15.95 -3.21
CA ALA A 374 15.35 -15.46 -4.31
C ALA A 374 16.47 -14.53 -3.82
N LEU A 375 16.14 -13.63 -2.87
CA LEU A 375 17.13 -12.73 -2.26
C LEU A 375 18.17 -13.43 -1.38
N LEU A 376 17.83 -14.58 -0.77
CA LEU A 376 18.77 -15.37 0.04
C LEU A 376 19.76 -16.21 -0.82
N PHE A 377 19.50 -16.38 -2.10
CA PHE A 377 20.38 -17.08 -3.04
C PHE A 377 21.32 -16.14 -3.81
N ILE A 378 21.27 -14.88 -3.47
CA ILE A 378 22.22 -13.83 -3.84
C ILE A 378 23.36 -13.82 -2.82
#